data_67e23fa4b8e32dc72e384a7b3be63f75
#
_entry.id   67e23fa4b8e32dc72e384a7b3be63f75
#
_cell.length_a   1.000
_cell.length_b   1.000
_cell.length_c   1.000
_cell.angle_alpha   90.00
_cell.angle_beta   90.00
_cell.angle_gamma   90.00
#
_symmetry.space_group_name_H-M   'P 1'
#
loop_
_entity.id
_entity.type
_entity.pdbx_description
1 polymer ?
#
loop_
_entity_poly.entity_id
_entity_poly.type
_entity_poly.pdbx_seq_one_letter_code
_entity_poly.pdbx_strand_id
1 'polypeptide(L)'
;MLTSEQIAGLLPHRYPFALVDRVIAHEPGVSATGIKNVTVNEPQFQGHFPGRPLMPGVLIVEAMAQVGGLIVTQMPDLPTGLFVFAGIDGVRFRRPVVPGDQLVIHCELLSLKRKRFGKVKAEAKVDGELVCSGELMFSLVD
;
A
#
# COMPACT_ATOMS: atom_id res chain seq x y z
N MET A 1 -13.07 3.04 9.20
CA MET A 1 -11.71 3.15 9.78
C MET A 1 -11.22 1.80 10.24
N LEU A 2 -9.95 1.48 9.99
CA LEU A 2 -9.36 0.22 10.44
C LEU A 2 -8.12 0.51 11.29
N THR A 3 -8.03 -0.15 12.44
CA THR A 3 -6.84 -0.13 13.31
C THR A 3 -5.77 -1.06 12.76
N SER A 4 -4.55 -0.95 13.28
CA SER A 4 -3.45 -1.84 12.88
C SER A 4 -3.78 -3.32 13.17
N GLU A 5 -4.50 -3.61 14.25
CA GLU A 5 -4.91 -4.97 14.57
C GLU A 5 -5.91 -5.52 13.55
N GLN A 6 -6.87 -4.69 13.14
CA GLN A 6 -7.84 -5.09 12.11
C GLN A 6 -7.16 -5.31 10.77
N ILE A 7 -6.20 -4.46 10.41
CA ILE A 7 -5.41 -4.62 9.18
C ILE A 7 -4.65 -5.95 9.22
N ALA A 8 -4.04 -6.30 10.34
CA ALA A 8 -3.32 -7.56 10.50
C ALA A 8 -4.23 -8.79 10.28
N GLY A 9 -5.53 -8.65 10.56
CA GLY A 9 -6.50 -9.71 10.28
C GLY A 9 -6.92 -9.79 8.81
N LEU A 10 -6.63 -8.77 8.01
CA LEU A 10 -7.05 -8.70 6.60
C LEU A 10 -5.90 -8.89 5.62
N LEU A 11 -4.68 -8.57 6.01
CA LEU A 11 -3.48 -8.74 5.19
C LEU A 11 -2.54 -9.76 5.83
N PRO A 12 -1.84 -10.57 5.01
CA PRO A 12 -0.91 -11.58 5.52
C PRO A 12 0.44 -11.01 5.95
N HIS A 13 0.72 -9.78 5.56
CA HIS A 13 2.02 -9.14 5.80
C HIS A 13 2.30 -8.97 7.29
N ARG A 14 3.57 -9.16 7.69
CA ARG A 14 4.04 -8.99 9.08
C ARG A 14 5.36 -8.24 9.06
N TYR A 15 5.79 -7.78 10.24
CA TYR A 15 7.09 -7.10 10.37
C TYR A 15 8.19 -7.87 9.64
N PRO A 16 9.07 -7.22 8.87
CA PRO A 16 9.16 -5.76 8.66
C PRO A 16 8.35 -5.27 7.45
N PHE A 17 7.41 -6.02 6.95
CA PHE A 17 6.70 -5.76 5.70
C PHE A 17 5.23 -5.39 5.89
N ALA A 18 4.77 -5.14 7.10
CA ALA A 18 3.45 -4.60 7.37
C ALA A 18 3.53 -3.08 7.25
N LEU A 19 3.16 -2.54 6.09
CA LEU A 19 3.44 -1.15 5.75
C LEU A 19 2.22 -0.22 5.86
N VAL A 20 1.08 -0.69 6.37
CA VAL A 20 -0.08 0.16 6.58
C VAL A 20 -0.40 0.21 8.06
N ASP A 21 -0.32 1.39 8.65
CA ASP A 21 -0.50 1.57 10.08
C ASP A 21 -1.97 1.78 10.47
N ARG A 22 -2.74 2.40 9.60
CA ARG A 22 -4.16 2.68 9.81
C ARG A 22 -4.86 2.91 8.49
N VAL A 23 -6.14 2.58 8.43
CA VAL A 23 -7.02 3.01 7.33
C VAL A 23 -7.97 4.06 7.90
N ILE A 24 -7.95 5.25 7.32
CA ILE A 24 -8.74 6.39 7.81
C ILE A 24 -10.08 6.52 7.11
N ALA A 25 -10.21 5.95 5.91
CA ALA A 25 -11.47 5.93 5.17
C ALA A 25 -11.47 4.74 4.22
N HIS A 26 -12.59 4.07 4.08
CA HIS A 26 -12.71 2.98 3.11
C HIS A 26 -14.15 2.75 2.72
N GLU A 27 -14.32 2.27 1.48
CA GLU A 27 -15.57 1.77 0.96
C GLU A 27 -15.24 0.41 0.32
N PRO A 28 -15.64 -0.72 0.94
CA PRO A 28 -15.28 -2.05 0.46
C PRO A 28 -15.64 -2.21 -1.03
N GLY A 29 -14.69 -2.72 -1.81
CA GLY A 29 -14.88 -2.91 -3.26
C GLY A 29 -14.73 -1.64 -4.08
N VAL A 30 -14.51 -0.48 -3.47
CA VAL A 30 -14.44 0.82 -4.17
C VAL A 30 -13.12 1.53 -3.93
N SER A 31 -12.83 1.88 -2.67
CA SER A 31 -11.65 2.69 -2.35
C SER A 31 -11.18 2.48 -0.92
N ALA A 32 -9.95 2.89 -0.67
CA ALA A 32 -9.40 2.96 0.69
C ALA A 32 -8.34 4.06 0.77
N THR A 33 -8.26 4.68 1.94
CA THR A 33 -7.21 5.64 2.26
C THR A 33 -6.51 5.18 3.52
N GLY A 34 -5.22 4.90 3.41
CA GLY A 34 -4.40 4.38 4.49
C GLY A 34 -3.23 5.29 4.82
N ILE A 35 -2.65 5.04 5.99
CA ILE A 35 -1.51 5.79 6.50
C ILE A 35 -0.33 4.84 6.68
N LYS A 36 0.84 5.26 6.18
CA LYS A 36 2.13 4.67 6.50
C LYS A 36 2.98 5.72 7.19
N ASN A 37 3.28 5.51 8.46
CA ASN A 37 4.22 6.36 9.18
C ASN A 37 5.66 5.92 8.85
N VAL A 38 6.46 6.83 8.32
CA VAL A 38 7.86 6.56 8.01
C VAL A 38 8.71 6.94 9.21
N THR A 39 9.38 5.96 9.79
CA THR A 39 10.19 6.18 11.00
C THR A 39 11.62 5.68 10.78
N VAL A 40 12.58 6.36 11.43
CA VAL A 40 13.99 5.93 11.38
C VAL A 40 14.16 4.52 11.96
N ASN A 41 13.23 4.09 12.81
CA ASN A 41 13.27 2.76 13.44
C ASN A 41 12.65 1.68 12.54
N GLU A 42 13.10 1.65 11.28
CA GLU A 42 12.72 0.62 10.31
C GLU A 42 13.99 0.04 9.69
N PRO A 43 14.05 -1.27 9.47
CA PRO A 43 15.29 -1.95 9.08
C PRO A 43 15.88 -1.50 7.74
N GLN A 44 15.06 -1.08 6.78
CA GLN A 44 15.55 -0.68 5.45
C GLN A 44 16.45 0.55 5.49
N PHE A 45 16.32 1.39 6.51
CA PHE A 45 17.13 2.61 6.58
C PHE A 45 18.57 2.37 7.01
N GLN A 46 18.90 1.15 7.45
CA GLN A 46 20.28 0.78 7.74
C GLN A 46 21.12 0.73 6.45
N GLY A 47 20.50 0.34 5.34
CA GLY A 47 21.19 0.20 4.07
C GLY A 47 20.79 1.20 3.00
N HIS A 48 19.72 1.95 3.18
CA HIS A 48 19.16 2.81 2.14
C HIS A 48 18.95 4.23 2.66
N PHE A 49 19.96 5.06 2.87
CA PHE A 49 21.38 4.79 2.71
C PHE A 49 22.10 5.13 4.01
N PRO A 50 23.28 4.53 4.31
CA PRO A 50 24.02 4.87 5.54
C PRO A 50 24.23 6.37 5.68
N GLY A 51 23.78 6.93 6.82
CA GLY A 51 23.89 8.37 7.10
C GLY A 51 22.89 9.26 6.34
N ARG A 52 22.10 8.68 5.40
CA ARG A 52 21.09 9.43 4.66
C ARG A 52 19.88 8.54 4.38
N PRO A 53 18.98 8.39 5.36
CA PRO A 53 17.83 7.52 5.18
C PRO A 53 16.82 8.09 4.19
N LEU A 54 16.51 7.32 3.16
CA LEU A 54 15.47 7.63 2.19
C LEU A 54 14.53 6.42 2.09
N MET A 55 13.23 6.68 2.08
CA MET A 55 12.25 5.60 1.86
C MET A 55 12.46 5.01 0.47
N PRO A 56 12.77 3.71 0.36
CA PRO A 56 12.88 3.09 -0.96
C PRO A 56 11.59 3.27 -1.76
N GLY A 57 11.71 3.73 -3.01
CA GLY A 57 10.54 3.92 -3.86
C GLY A 57 9.73 2.65 -4.03
N VAL A 58 10.41 1.51 -4.13
CA VAL A 58 9.72 0.21 -4.27
C VAL A 58 8.88 -0.12 -3.04
N LEU A 59 9.27 0.35 -1.84
CA LEU A 59 8.48 0.14 -0.63
C LEU A 59 7.30 1.12 -0.55
N ILE A 60 7.39 2.30 -1.16
CA ILE A 60 6.23 3.18 -1.30
C ILE A 60 5.19 2.48 -2.19
N VAL A 61 5.63 1.88 -3.30
CA VAL A 61 4.75 1.10 -4.19
C VAL A 61 4.14 -0.08 -3.44
N GLU A 62 4.92 -0.77 -2.62
CA GLU A 62 4.41 -1.88 -1.80
C GLU A 62 3.35 -1.40 -0.81
N ALA A 63 3.59 -0.27 -0.14
CA ALA A 63 2.60 0.31 0.78
C ALA A 63 1.30 0.67 0.04
N MET A 64 1.41 1.25 -1.16
CA MET A 64 0.24 1.53 -1.99
C MET A 64 -0.51 0.25 -2.36
N ALA A 65 0.23 -0.82 -2.68
CA ALA A 65 -0.38 -2.11 -3.01
C ALA A 65 -1.13 -2.71 -1.82
N GLN A 66 -0.59 -2.56 -0.61
CA GLN A 66 -1.24 -3.07 0.60
C GLN A 66 -2.53 -2.30 0.88
N VAL A 67 -2.54 -0.99 0.71
CA VAL A 67 -3.78 -0.20 0.82
C VAL A 67 -4.79 -0.65 -0.23
N GLY A 68 -4.33 -0.86 -1.46
CA GLY A 68 -5.19 -1.39 -2.54
C GLY A 68 -5.77 -2.75 -2.21
N GLY A 69 -4.97 -3.64 -1.61
CA GLY A 69 -5.43 -4.95 -1.16
C GLY A 69 -6.53 -4.87 -0.12
N LEU A 70 -6.50 -3.85 0.74
CA LEU A 70 -7.54 -3.65 1.76
C LEU A 70 -8.89 -3.28 1.17
N ILE A 71 -8.95 -2.81 -0.07
CA ILE A 71 -10.22 -2.59 -0.76
C ILE A 71 -10.95 -3.91 -0.98
N VAL A 72 -10.20 -4.94 -1.40
CA VAL A 72 -10.80 -6.21 -1.80
C VAL A 72 -10.90 -7.22 -0.65
N THR A 73 -9.99 -7.19 0.31
CA THR A 73 -10.01 -8.16 1.43
C THR A 73 -11.24 -8.03 2.32
N GLN A 74 -11.96 -6.93 2.24
CA GLN A 74 -13.19 -6.70 2.98
C GLN A 74 -14.44 -7.11 2.19
N MET A 75 -14.29 -7.51 0.93
CA MET A 75 -15.41 -7.96 0.12
C MET A 75 -15.83 -9.37 0.51
N PRO A 76 -17.15 -9.69 0.48
CA PRO A 76 -17.60 -11.05 0.72
C PRO A 76 -17.23 -11.98 -0.44
N ASP A 77 -17.15 -13.26 -0.16
CA ASP A 77 -17.02 -14.31 -1.18
C ASP A 77 -15.73 -14.26 -2.01
N LEU A 78 -14.65 -13.71 -1.45
CA LEU A 78 -13.36 -13.81 -2.12
C LEU A 78 -12.80 -15.23 -1.97
N PRO A 79 -12.19 -15.77 -3.05
CA PRO A 79 -11.47 -17.04 -2.94
C PRO A 79 -10.31 -16.93 -1.93
N THR A 80 -9.95 -18.04 -1.31
CA THR A 80 -8.77 -18.11 -0.45
C THR A 80 -7.51 -18.04 -1.29
N GLY A 81 -6.46 -17.43 -0.75
CA GLY A 81 -5.17 -17.31 -1.42
C GLY A 81 -4.47 -16.02 -1.08
N LEU A 82 -3.37 -15.78 -1.77
CA LEU A 82 -2.57 -14.56 -1.62
C LEU A 82 -2.67 -13.72 -2.88
N PHE A 83 -2.82 -12.41 -2.70
CA PHE A 83 -2.66 -11.47 -3.81
C PHE A 83 -1.20 -11.13 -3.96
N VAL A 84 -0.69 -11.26 -5.19
CA VAL A 84 0.68 -10.91 -5.54
C VAL A 84 0.66 -9.91 -6.70
N PHE A 85 1.73 -9.13 -6.84
CA PHE A 85 1.85 -8.23 -7.97
C PHE A 85 1.79 -8.99 -9.30
N ALA A 86 1.00 -8.47 -10.24
CA ALA A 86 0.96 -8.93 -11.62
C ALA A 86 1.51 -7.88 -12.58
N GLY A 87 1.48 -6.60 -12.20
CA GLY A 87 2.02 -5.53 -13.01
C GLY A 87 2.03 -4.21 -12.28
N ILE A 88 2.86 -3.30 -12.76
CA ILE A 88 3.03 -1.95 -12.22
C ILE A 88 3.19 -1.03 -13.41
N ASP A 89 2.25 -0.09 -13.58
CA ASP A 89 2.23 0.80 -14.75
C ASP A 89 2.26 2.26 -14.33
N GLY A 90 3.00 3.06 -15.11
CA GLY A 90 2.98 4.51 -15.01
C GLY A 90 3.37 5.07 -13.67
N VAL A 91 4.18 4.35 -12.90
CA VAL A 91 4.61 4.81 -11.58
C VAL A 91 5.59 5.96 -11.74
N ARG A 92 5.35 7.04 -10.99
CA ARG A 92 6.21 8.22 -10.93
C ARG A 92 6.50 8.57 -9.49
N PHE A 93 7.77 8.81 -9.20
CA PHE A 93 8.26 9.30 -7.91
C PHE A 93 8.59 10.77 -8.07
N ARG A 94 7.92 11.62 -7.29
CA ARG A 94 7.99 13.07 -7.50
C ARG A 94 8.92 13.79 -6.54
N ARG A 95 9.18 13.19 -5.38
CA ARG A 95 10.17 13.69 -4.43
C ARG A 95 10.56 12.59 -3.44
N PRO A 96 11.73 12.73 -2.78
CA PRO A 96 12.13 11.79 -1.74
C PRO A 96 11.17 11.82 -0.54
N VAL A 97 11.02 10.67 0.10
CA VAL A 97 10.30 10.49 1.36
C VAL A 97 11.32 10.08 2.40
N VAL A 98 11.27 10.70 3.56
CA VAL A 98 12.27 10.51 4.62
C VAL A 98 11.61 10.13 5.94
N PRO A 99 12.36 9.57 6.90
CA PRO A 99 11.83 9.33 8.24
C PRO A 99 11.28 10.62 8.86
N GLY A 100 10.12 10.52 9.49
CA GLY A 100 9.35 11.66 9.99
C GLY A 100 8.17 12.02 9.08
N ASP A 101 8.22 11.62 7.81
CA ASP A 101 7.09 11.83 6.90
C ASP A 101 5.97 10.82 7.21
N GLN A 102 4.73 11.25 6.95
CA GLN A 102 3.58 10.37 6.98
C GLN A 102 3.01 10.28 5.56
N LEU A 103 2.98 9.07 5.01
CA LEU A 103 2.35 8.83 3.72
C LEU A 103 0.85 8.67 3.94
N VAL A 104 0.06 9.46 3.22
CA VAL A 104 -1.38 9.26 3.10
C VAL A 104 -1.63 8.69 1.72
N ILE A 105 -2.09 7.46 1.68
CA ILE A 105 -2.20 6.66 0.45
C ILE A 105 -3.68 6.45 0.13
N HIS A 106 -4.09 6.91 -1.04
CA HIS A 106 -5.45 6.69 -1.54
C HIS A 106 -5.42 5.76 -2.74
N CYS A 107 -6.26 4.73 -2.70
CA CYS A 107 -6.40 3.78 -3.78
C CYS A 107 -7.87 3.67 -4.20
N GLU A 108 -8.08 3.51 -5.50
CA GLU A 108 -9.39 3.25 -6.09
C GLU A 108 -9.33 1.96 -6.91
N LEU A 109 -10.31 1.08 -6.72
CA LEU A 109 -10.38 -0.14 -7.50
C LEU A 109 -10.90 0.20 -8.91
N LEU A 110 -10.11 -0.10 -9.92
CA LEU A 110 -10.49 0.12 -11.32
C LEU A 110 -11.19 -1.10 -11.90
N SER A 111 -10.76 -2.30 -11.54
CA SER A 111 -11.40 -3.54 -11.97
C SER A 111 -11.02 -4.70 -11.05
N LEU A 112 -11.91 -5.68 -10.95
CA LEU A 112 -11.64 -6.94 -10.28
C LEU A 112 -12.29 -8.04 -11.09
N LYS A 113 -11.51 -8.72 -11.95
CA LYS A 113 -12.01 -9.73 -12.87
C LYS A 113 -11.95 -11.10 -12.21
N ARG A 114 -13.07 -11.82 -12.24
CA ARG A 114 -13.19 -13.18 -11.70
C ARG A 114 -12.80 -13.28 -10.22
N LYS A 115 -12.87 -12.16 -9.49
CA LYS A 115 -12.42 -12.05 -8.08
C LYS A 115 -10.96 -12.49 -7.88
N ARG A 116 -10.14 -12.48 -8.95
CA ARG A 116 -8.75 -12.94 -8.92
C ARG A 116 -7.77 -11.94 -9.51
N PHE A 117 -8.21 -11.05 -10.41
CA PHE A 117 -7.33 -10.12 -11.12
C PHE A 117 -7.78 -8.70 -10.87
N GLY A 118 -7.04 -8.00 -10.03
CA GLY A 118 -7.39 -6.64 -9.64
C GLY A 118 -6.46 -5.60 -10.23
N LYS A 119 -7.01 -4.40 -10.44
CA LYS A 119 -6.27 -3.23 -10.86
C LYS A 119 -6.71 -2.05 -10.03
N VAL A 120 -5.75 -1.34 -9.44
CA VAL A 120 -6.02 -0.16 -8.61
C VAL A 120 -5.24 1.03 -9.15
N LYS A 121 -5.83 2.21 -8.99
CA LYS A 121 -5.14 3.49 -9.16
C LYS A 121 -4.73 3.96 -7.78
N ALA A 122 -3.45 4.31 -7.61
CA ALA A 122 -2.90 4.64 -6.31
C ALA A 122 -2.16 5.98 -6.32
N GLU A 123 -2.31 6.72 -5.24
CA GLU A 123 -1.61 7.98 -5.00
C GLU A 123 -1.10 8.00 -3.56
N ALA A 124 0.13 8.46 -3.36
CA ALA A 124 0.70 8.68 -2.04
C ALA A 124 1.08 10.15 -1.90
N LYS A 125 0.71 10.75 -0.76
CA LYS A 125 0.97 12.16 -0.46
C LYS A 125 1.66 12.31 0.89
N VAL A 126 2.50 13.34 1.01
CA VAL A 126 3.06 13.80 2.28
C VAL A 126 2.67 15.27 2.43
N ASP A 127 2.03 15.60 3.55
CA ASP A 127 1.55 16.97 3.82
C ASP A 127 0.74 17.55 2.66
N GLY A 128 -0.09 16.72 2.02
CA GLY A 128 -0.94 17.12 0.90
C GLY A 128 -0.24 17.18 -0.45
N GLU A 129 1.06 16.97 -0.51
CA GLU A 129 1.84 17.00 -1.75
C GLU A 129 2.00 15.58 -2.32
N LEU A 130 1.71 15.42 -3.60
CA LEU A 130 1.84 14.13 -4.27
C LEU A 130 3.32 13.72 -4.37
N VAL A 131 3.65 12.56 -3.83
CA VAL A 131 5.02 12.04 -3.85
C VAL A 131 5.17 10.82 -4.76
N CYS A 132 4.11 10.06 -4.97
CA CYS A 132 4.12 8.88 -5.83
C CYS A 132 2.71 8.61 -6.35
N SER A 133 2.63 8.15 -7.59
CA SER A 133 1.35 7.72 -8.18
C SER A 133 1.59 6.64 -9.22
N GLY A 134 0.55 5.83 -9.49
CA GLY A 134 0.63 4.81 -10.52
C GLY A 134 -0.58 3.89 -10.51
N GLU A 135 -0.55 2.90 -11.39
CA GLU A 135 -1.55 1.84 -11.45
C GLU A 135 -0.87 0.51 -11.11
N LEU A 136 -1.51 -0.24 -10.24
CA LEU A 136 -0.98 -1.49 -9.71
C LEU A 136 -1.95 -2.62 -10.06
N MET A 137 -1.41 -3.72 -10.57
CA MET A 137 -2.18 -4.91 -10.88
C MET A 137 -1.75 -6.05 -9.98
N PHE A 138 -2.71 -6.83 -9.53
CA PHE A 138 -2.44 -7.99 -8.70
C PHE A 138 -3.29 -9.18 -9.11
N SER A 139 -2.80 -10.37 -8.80
CA SER A 139 -3.52 -11.62 -9.04
C SER A 139 -3.55 -12.45 -7.78
N LEU A 140 -4.65 -13.20 -7.61
CA LEU A 140 -4.79 -14.14 -6.51
C LEU A 140 -4.10 -15.46 -6.88
N VAL A 141 -3.20 -15.93 -6.02
CA VAL A 141 -2.55 -17.23 -6.16
C VAL A 141 -2.89 -18.10 -4.96
N ASP A 142 -2.98 -19.40 -5.20
CA ASP A 142 -3.34 -20.39 -4.18
C ASP A 142 -2.20 -20.67 -3.21
#